data_613d584a85b6675880ac06bd0beb8bd1
#
_entry.id   613d584a85b6675880ac06bd0beb8bd1
#
_cell.length_a   1.000
_cell.length_b   1.000
_cell.length_c   1.000
_cell.angle_alpha   90.00
_cell.angle_beta   90.00
_cell.angle_gamma   90.00
#
_symmetry.space_group_name_H-M   'P 1'
#
loop_
_entity.id
_entity.type
_entity.pdbx_description
1 polymer ?
#
loop_
_entity_poly.entity_id
_entity_poly.type
_entity_poly.pdbx_seq_one_letter_code
_entity_poly.pdbx_strand_id
1 'polypeptide(L)'
;MITVERLCKSFGSLVAVDEVSFEVNEGEIFGLLGPNGAGKTTTINMICGVLKPDAGRVVIGGKDIWLEPKIVKQSLGVVPQEIAVYEDLSARDNLNFWGSLYGLSGGDLKSAVDTSLTRVGLSDRAGDRVKEFSGGMKRRLNLCMGLLHNPRVLLLDEPTVGIDPQARLNILEVVREVAAGGTTVLYTTHYMDEAQELCDRIAIIDHGRILTVGTLEELTRLAGEAEVLRITGNFDDPANRERLSALDGVRVLKADDRIAVLSVDAGGPGLLAILPQILAPDLGVDDVSIQQPNLQSVFISLTGKELRD
;
A
#
# COMPACT_ATOMS: atom_id res chain seq x y z
N MET A 1 -17.63 -3.16 4.07
CA MET A 1 -17.99 -1.96 3.28
C MET A 1 -17.72 -2.12 1.79
N ILE A 2 -16.57 -2.70 1.39
CA ILE A 2 -16.24 -3.05 0.00
C ILE A 2 -16.11 -4.55 -0.10
N THR A 3 -16.76 -5.19 -1.07
CA THR A 3 -16.59 -6.61 -1.38
C THR A 3 -16.13 -6.76 -2.81
N VAL A 4 -15.01 -7.43 -3.01
CA VAL A 4 -14.39 -7.73 -4.29
C VAL A 4 -14.42 -9.24 -4.47
N GLU A 5 -15.06 -9.73 -5.54
CA GLU A 5 -15.25 -11.15 -5.77
C GLU A 5 -14.74 -11.57 -7.14
N ARG A 6 -13.70 -12.40 -7.14
CA ARG A 6 -13.07 -13.03 -8.29
C ARG A 6 -12.89 -12.11 -9.49
N LEU A 7 -12.32 -10.90 -9.22
CA LEU A 7 -12.03 -9.94 -10.28
C LEU A 7 -10.97 -10.51 -11.22
N CYS A 8 -11.26 -10.44 -12.51
CA CYS A 8 -10.32 -10.77 -13.56
C CYS A 8 -10.21 -9.64 -14.56
N LYS A 9 -8.98 -9.39 -15.05
CA LYS A 9 -8.72 -8.42 -16.11
C LYS A 9 -7.50 -8.81 -16.92
N SER A 10 -7.67 -8.88 -18.24
CA SER A 10 -6.61 -9.14 -19.20
C SER A 10 -6.50 -8.01 -20.22
N PHE A 11 -5.29 -7.75 -20.68
CA PHE A 11 -4.95 -6.82 -21.76
C PHE A 11 -4.16 -7.60 -22.82
N GLY A 12 -4.86 -8.08 -23.85
CA GLY A 12 -4.29 -9.01 -24.82
C GLY A 12 -3.86 -10.31 -24.16
N SER A 13 -2.56 -10.64 -24.23
CA SER A 13 -2.00 -11.85 -23.58
C SER A 13 -1.60 -11.63 -22.11
N LEU A 14 -1.59 -10.39 -21.62
CA LEU A 14 -1.23 -10.07 -20.24
C LEU A 14 -2.45 -10.20 -19.33
N VAL A 15 -2.42 -11.14 -18.39
CA VAL A 15 -3.37 -11.22 -17.28
C VAL A 15 -2.89 -10.27 -16.18
N ALA A 16 -3.55 -9.12 -16.05
CA ALA A 16 -3.18 -8.09 -15.08
C ALA A 16 -3.81 -8.31 -13.69
N VAL A 17 -5.01 -8.93 -13.65
CA VAL A 17 -5.71 -9.31 -12.42
C VAL A 17 -6.37 -10.67 -12.64
N ASP A 18 -6.15 -11.60 -11.71
CA ASP A 18 -6.53 -12.99 -11.82
C ASP A 18 -7.20 -13.49 -10.53
N GLU A 19 -8.53 -13.59 -10.57
CA GLU A 19 -9.41 -14.05 -9.49
C GLU A 19 -9.22 -13.31 -8.15
N VAL A 20 -8.87 -12.01 -8.18
CA VAL A 20 -8.68 -11.20 -6.97
C VAL A 20 -9.98 -11.12 -6.17
N SER A 21 -9.92 -11.49 -4.89
CA SER A 21 -11.04 -11.44 -3.95
C SER A 21 -10.56 -10.96 -2.58
N PHE A 22 -11.26 -9.98 -2.01
CA PHE A 22 -11.07 -9.49 -0.64
C PHE A 22 -12.27 -8.67 -0.17
N GLU A 23 -12.31 -8.43 1.14
CA GLU A 23 -13.33 -7.60 1.77
C GLU A 23 -12.66 -6.50 2.61
N VAL A 24 -13.23 -5.29 2.56
CA VAL A 24 -12.85 -4.15 3.40
C VAL A 24 -14.02 -3.82 4.32
N ASN A 25 -13.77 -3.82 5.62
CA ASN A 25 -14.79 -3.52 6.63
C ASN A 25 -15.11 -2.02 6.67
N GLU A 26 -16.19 -1.64 7.32
CA GLU A 26 -16.57 -0.23 7.50
C GLU A 26 -15.59 0.45 8.48
N GLY A 27 -15.08 1.63 8.10
CA GLY A 27 -14.11 2.40 8.91
C GLY A 27 -12.70 1.83 8.96
N GLU A 28 -12.40 0.76 8.20
CA GLU A 28 -11.09 0.12 8.13
C GLU A 28 -10.18 0.85 7.15
N ILE A 29 -8.88 0.92 7.47
CA ILE A 29 -7.83 1.22 6.49
C ILE A 29 -7.27 -0.11 5.99
N PHE A 30 -7.62 -0.48 4.77
CA PHE A 30 -7.19 -1.72 4.14
C PHE A 30 -6.07 -1.45 3.14
N GLY A 31 -4.91 -2.07 3.35
CA GLY A 31 -3.75 -1.97 2.47
C GLY A 31 -3.77 -2.99 1.33
N LEU A 32 -3.48 -2.57 0.11
CA LEU A 32 -3.17 -3.47 -1.00
C LEU A 32 -1.69 -3.28 -1.36
N LEU A 33 -0.84 -4.13 -0.79
CA LEU A 33 0.61 -4.08 -0.88
C LEU A 33 1.12 -4.99 -2.00
N GLY A 34 1.99 -4.48 -2.86
CA GLY A 34 2.64 -5.30 -3.89
C GLY A 34 3.58 -4.49 -4.77
N PRO A 35 4.47 -5.17 -5.55
CA PRO A 35 5.42 -4.52 -6.43
C PRO A 35 4.74 -3.75 -7.57
N ASN A 36 5.55 -2.96 -8.28
CA ASN A 36 5.11 -2.32 -9.52
C ASN A 36 4.71 -3.40 -10.54
N GLY A 37 3.54 -3.21 -11.19
CA GLY A 37 2.98 -4.21 -12.11
C GLY A 37 2.23 -5.37 -11.46
N ALA A 38 2.06 -5.42 -10.13
CA ALA A 38 1.31 -6.48 -9.44
C ALA A 38 -0.21 -6.46 -9.70
N GLY A 39 -0.75 -5.41 -10.32
CA GLY A 39 -2.17 -5.28 -10.62
C GLY A 39 -2.94 -4.32 -9.71
N LYS A 40 -2.27 -3.58 -8.80
CA LYS A 40 -2.90 -2.64 -7.83
C LYS A 40 -3.77 -1.59 -8.49
N THR A 41 -3.19 -0.77 -9.37
CA THR A 41 -3.91 0.28 -10.12
C THR A 41 -5.05 -0.29 -10.97
N THR A 42 -4.83 -1.45 -11.61
CA THR A 42 -5.89 -2.12 -12.37
C THR A 42 -7.06 -2.52 -11.49
N THR A 43 -6.76 -3.04 -10.29
CA THR A 43 -7.77 -3.42 -9.29
C THR A 43 -8.54 -2.19 -8.80
N ILE A 44 -7.84 -1.09 -8.42
CA ILE A 44 -8.47 0.19 -8.05
C ILE A 44 -9.40 0.71 -9.16
N ASN A 45 -8.93 0.70 -10.41
CA ASN A 45 -9.72 1.18 -11.55
C ASN A 45 -10.99 0.36 -11.79
N MET A 46 -10.97 -0.94 -11.49
CA MET A 46 -12.17 -1.76 -11.51
C MET A 46 -13.11 -1.45 -10.35
N ILE A 47 -12.57 -1.24 -9.14
CA ILE A 47 -13.35 -0.93 -7.94
C ILE A 47 -14.04 0.43 -8.07
N CYS A 48 -13.38 1.46 -8.64
CA CYS A 48 -14.01 2.77 -8.84
C CYS A 48 -14.89 2.87 -10.10
N GLY A 49 -15.03 1.76 -10.85
CA GLY A 49 -15.88 1.71 -12.04
C GLY A 49 -15.37 2.56 -13.22
N VAL A 50 -14.05 2.72 -13.35
CA VAL A 50 -13.36 3.29 -14.52
C VAL A 50 -13.05 2.20 -15.53
N LEU A 51 -12.60 1.04 -15.05
CA LEU A 51 -12.25 -0.10 -15.89
C LEU A 51 -13.22 -1.26 -15.63
N LYS A 52 -13.91 -1.74 -16.68
CA LYS A 52 -14.81 -2.89 -16.56
C LYS A 52 -14.01 -4.17 -16.41
N PRO A 53 -14.28 -5.01 -15.39
CA PRO A 53 -13.68 -6.33 -15.26
C PRO A 53 -14.15 -7.26 -16.39
N ASP A 54 -13.33 -8.25 -16.72
CA ASP A 54 -13.70 -9.32 -17.66
C ASP A 54 -14.55 -10.39 -16.96
N ALA A 55 -14.32 -10.58 -15.64
CA ALA A 55 -15.13 -11.44 -14.77
C ALA A 55 -15.08 -10.91 -13.33
N GLY A 56 -16.00 -11.41 -12.50
CA GLY A 56 -16.12 -11.01 -11.09
C GLY A 56 -17.02 -9.80 -10.89
N ARG A 57 -17.11 -9.33 -9.65
CA ARG A 57 -17.95 -8.19 -9.30
C ARG A 57 -17.36 -7.36 -8.15
N VAL A 58 -17.83 -6.11 -8.04
CA VAL A 58 -17.48 -5.18 -6.96
C VAL A 58 -18.78 -4.64 -6.35
N VAL A 59 -18.91 -4.80 -5.05
CA VAL A 59 -20.04 -4.28 -4.25
C VAL A 59 -19.51 -3.28 -3.23
N ILE A 60 -20.09 -2.09 -3.19
CA ILE A 60 -19.72 -1.03 -2.25
C ILE A 60 -20.99 -0.54 -1.56
N GLY A 61 -21.01 -0.61 -0.21
CA GLY A 61 -22.18 -0.25 0.56
C GLY A 61 -23.42 -1.08 0.21
N GLY A 62 -23.23 -2.35 -0.16
CA GLY A 62 -24.29 -3.27 -0.58
C GLY A 62 -24.78 -3.09 -2.02
N LYS A 63 -24.14 -2.21 -2.82
CA LYS A 63 -24.52 -1.89 -4.20
C LYS A 63 -23.41 -2.24 -5.20
N ASP A 64 -23.79 -2.89 -6.30
CA ASP A 64 -22.86 -3.21 -7.37
C ASP A 64 -22.50 -1.94 -8.16
N ILE A 65 -21.20 -1.68 -8.34
CA ILE A 65 -20.69 -0.47 -9.02
C ILE A 65 -21.13 -0.38 -10.49
N TRP A 66 -21.36 -1.53 -11.16
CA TRP A 66 -21.73 -1.57 -12.56
C TRP A 66 -23.25 -1.51 -12.78
N LEU A 67 -24.04 -1.93 -11.78
CA LEU A 67 -25.50 -1.87 -11.82
C LEU A 67 -26.04 -0.53 -11.33
N GLU A 68 -25.43 0.04 -10.27
CA GLU A 68 -25.86 1.30 -9.63
C GLU A 68 -24.74 2.35 -9.57
N PRO A 69 -24.04 2.66 -10.69
CA PRO A 69 -22.82 3.47 -10.68
C PRO A 69 -23.01 4.88 -10.11
N LYS A 70 -24.15 5.51 -10.35
CA LYS A 70 -24.42 6.88 -9.85
C LYS A 70 -24.46 6.93 -8.33
N ILE A 71 -25.12 5.94 -7.70
CA ILE A 71 -25.28 5.91 -6.25
C ILE A 71 -23.93 5.59 -5.59
N VAL A 72 -23.24 4.58 -6.11
CA VAL A 72 -21.94 4.17 -5.56
C VAL A 72 -20.91 5.29 -5.69
N LYS A 73 -20.78 5.91 -6.87
CA LYS A 73 -19.79 6.97 -7.13
C LYS A 73 -20.01 8.24 -6.27
N GLN A 74 -21.23 8.52 -5.84
CA GLN A 74 -21.51 9.62 -4.90
C GLN A 74 -20.90 9.40 -3.52
N SER A 75 -20.66 8.15 -3.12
CA SER A 75 -20.05 7.78 -1.84
C SER A 75 -18.55 7.53 -1.92
N LEU A 76 -17.97 7.61 -3.14
CA LEU A 76 -16.57 7.32 -3.40
C LEU A 76 -15.75 8.60 -3.55
N GLY A 77 -14.66 8.71 -2.80
CA GLY A 77 -13.51 9.56 -3.11
C GLY A 77 -12.43 8.74 -3.79
N VAL A 78 -11.83 9.26 -4.85
CA VAL A 78 -10.76 8.58 -5.57
C VAL A 78 -9.58 9.52 -5.74
N VAL A 79 -8.40 9.08 -5.33
CA VAL A 79 -7.14 9.80 -5.51
C VAL A 79 -6.24 8.92 -6.37
N PRO A 80 -6.11 9.23 -7.65
CA PRO A 80 -5.30 8.45 -8.57
C PRO A 80 -3.80 8.65 -8.33
N GLN A 81 -3.00 7.71 -8.83
CA GLN A 81 -1.54 7.78 -8.79
C GLN A 81 -1.02 9.01 -9.56
N GLU A 82 -1.58 9.32 -10.71
CA GLU A 82 -1.28 10.56 -11.44
C GLU A 82 -1.97 11.76 -10.77
N ILE A 83 -1.26 12.87 -10.72
CA ILE A 83 -1.79 14.12 -10.13
C ILE A 83 -2.79 14.73 -11.12
N ALA A 84 -4.08 14.73 -10.75
CA ALA A 84 -5.19 15.17 -11.61
C ALA A 84 -5.61 16.61 -11.32
N VAL A 85 -4.65 17.55 -11.23
CA VAL A 85 -4.89 18.97 -10.96
C VAL A 85 -4.75 19.82 -12.22
N TYR A 86 -5.49 20.92 -12.29
CA TYR A 86 -5.35 21.94 -13.33
C TYR A 86 -4.27 22.94 -12.91
N GLU A 87 -3.11 22.85 -13.52
CA GLU A 87 -1.92 23.61 -13.11
C GLU A 87 -2.05 25.13 -13.31
N ASP A 88 -2.83 25.58 -14.28
CA ASP A 88 -3.07 27.01 -14.54
C ASP A 88 -4.13 27.65 -13.64
N LEU A 89 -4.88 26.84 -12.89
CA LEU A 89 -5.84 27.30 -11.89
C LEU A 89 -5.17 27.45 -10.52
N SER A 90 -5.80 28.24 -9.65
CA SER A 90 -5.40 28.27 -8.23
C SER A 90 -5.80 26.97 -7.52
N ALA A 91 -5.22 26.70 -6.34
CA ALA A 91 -5.64 25.58 -5.52
C ALA A 91 -7.13 25.65 -5.18
N ARG A 92 -7.62 26.83 -4.81
CA ARG A 92 -9.03 27.08 -4.51
C ARG A 92 -9.93 26.81 -5.73
N ASP A 93 -9.54 27.26 -6.93
CA ASP A 93 -10.34 27.06 -8.13
C ASP A 93 -10.40 25.59 -8.53
N ASN A 94 -9.30 24.84 -8.37
CA ASN A 94 -9.31 23.38 -8.52
C ASN A 94 -10.35 22.73 -7.62
N LEU A 95 -10.35 23.07 -6.33
CA LEU A 95 -11.29 22.50 -5.37
C LEU A 95 -12.74 22.96 -5.62
N ASN A 96 -12.96 24.21 -6.01
CA ASN A 96 -14.28 24.70 -6.41
C ASN A 96 -14.84 23.93 -7.61
N PHE A 97 -13.99 23.68 -8.62
CA PHE A 97 -14.38 22.90 -9.79
C PHE A 97 -14.80 21.47 -9.40
N TRP A 98 -13.96 20.75 -8.68
CA TRP A 98 -14.26 19.39 -8.28
C TRP A 98 -15.43 19.29 -7.31
N GLY A 99 -15.51 20.20 -6.32
CA GLY A 99 -16.66 20.23 -5.40
C GLY A 99 -17.97 20.45 -6.11
N SER A 100 -17.99 21.33 -7.12
CA SER A 100 -19.19 21.56 -7.95
C SER A 100 -19.60 20.32 -8.75
N LEU A 101 -18.65 19.54 -9.25
CA LEU A 101 -18.94 18.26 -9.92
C LEU A 101 -19.57 17.23 -8.97
N TYR A 102 -19.23 17.27 -7.68
CA TYR A 102 -19.88 16.46 -6.64
C TYR A 102 -21.22 17.05 -6.16
N GLY A 103 -21.67 18.15 -6.73
CA GLY A 103 -22.95 18.79 -6.41
C GLY A 103 -22.90 19.77 -5.24
N LEU A 104 -21.71 20.09 -4.70
CA LEU A 104 -21.55 21.11 -3.68
C LEU A 104 -21.75 22.51 -4.28
N SER A 105 -22.40 23.43 -3.55
CA SER A 105 -22.64 24.79 -4.02
C SER A 105 -22.71 25.79 -2.86
N GLY A 106 -22.61 27.07 -3.17
CA GLY A 106 -22.79 28.15 -2.21
C GLY A 106 -21.92 28.04 -0.97
N GLY A 107 -22.53 28.13 0.21
CA GLY A 107 -21.83 28.07 1.50
C GLY A 107 -21.19 26.72 1.78
N ASP A 108 -21.82 25.62 1.40
CA ASP A 108 -21.32 24.26 1.60
C ASP A 108 -20.04 24.02 0.81
N LEU A 109 -20.01 24.45 -0.46
CA LEU A 109 -18.81 24.38 -1.29
C LEU A 109 -17.65 25.17 -0.68
N LYS A 110 -17.93 26.42 -0.27
CA LYS A 110 -16.91 27.28 0.36
C LYS A 110 -16.35 26.64 1.62
N SER A 111 -17.24 26.14 2.50
CA SER A 111 -16.83 25.47 3.75
C SER A 111 -16.01 24.21 3.49
N ALA A 112 -16.43 23.36 2.55
CA ALA A 112 -15.70 22.15 2.16
C ALA A 112 -14.31 22.46 1.64
N VAL A 113 -14.17 23.48 0.78
CA VAL A 113 -12.89 23.94 0.22
C VAL A 113 -11.97 24.49 1.31
N ASP A 114 -12.46 25.37 2.19
CA ASP A 114 -11.66 25.96 3.26
C ASP A 114 -11.20 24.89 4.26
N THR A 115 -12.07 23.96 4.64
CA THR A 115 -11.75 22.83 5.51
C THR A 115 -10.70 21.91 4.89
N SER A 116 -10.86 21.57 3.60
CA SER A 116 -9.91 20.69 2.91
C SER A 116 -8.51 21.31 2.78
N LEU A 117 -8.44 22.61 2.44
CA LEU A 117 -7.16 23.34 2.38
C LEU A 117 -6.48 23.41 3.74
N THR A 118 -7.24 23.63 4.80
CA THR A 118 -6.71 23.65 6.18
C THR A 118 -6.15 22.30 6.57
N ARG A 119 -6.89 21.22 6.30
CA ARG A 119 -6.50 19.83 6.63
C ARG A 119 -5.13 19.45 6.05
N VAL A 120 -4.81 19.92 4.85
CA VAL A 120 -3.54 19.60 4.19
C VAL A 120 -2.48 20.71 4.29
N GLY A 121 -2.73 21.77 5.09
CA GLY A 121 -1.79 22.87 5.29
C GLY A 121 -1.53 23.70 4.02
N LEU A 122 -2.57 23.96 3.20
CA LEU A 122 -2.48 24.76 1.98
C LEU A 122 -3.34 26.05 2.04
N SER A 123 -3.87 26.43 3.21
CA SER A 123 -4.73 27.61 3.36
C SER A 123 -4.06 28.91 2.87
N ASP A 124 -2.80 29.13 3.25
CA ASP A 124 -2.02 30.35 2.89
C ASP A 124 -1.64 30.39 1.40
N ARG A 125 -1.74 29.27 0.71
CA ARG A 125 -1.41 29.11 -0.71
C ARG A 125 -2.67 28.89 -1.58
N ALA A 126 -3.86 29.07 -1.00
CA ALA A 126 -5.13 28.77 -1.67
C ALA A 126 -5.35 29.55 -2.98
N GLY A 127 -4.84 30.78 -3.06
CA GLY A 127 -4.92 31.65 -4.23
C GLY A 127 -3.81 31.47 -5.27
N ASP A 128 -2.75 30.71 -4.93
CA ASP A 128 -1.61 30.56 -5.82
C ASP A 128 -1.91 29.53 -6.93
N ARG A 129 -1.32 29.75 -8.10
CA ARG A 129 -1.45 28.80 -9.21
C ARG A 129 -0.71 27.51 -8.92
N VAL A 130 -1.38 26.38 -9.22
CA VAL A 130 -0.86 25.04 -8.90
C VAL A 130 0.47 24.71 -9.63
N LYS A 131 0.74 25.33 -10.78
CA LYS A 131 2.05 25.20 -11.45
C LYS A 131 3.25 25.68 -10.61
N GLU A 132 3.00 26.55 -9.61
CA GLU A 132 4.02 27.06 -8.69
C GLU A 132 4.21 26.16 -7.45
N PHE A 133 3.41 25.09 -7.34
CA PHE A 133 3.45 24.16 -6.22
C PHE A 133 4.57 23.13 -6.39
N SER A 134 5.19 22.74 -5.26
CA SER A 134 6.04 21.55 -5.21
C SER A 134 5.24 20.28 -5.48
N GLY A 135 5.91 19.17 -5.82
CA GLY A 135 5.27 17.87 -6.02
C GLY A 135 4.43 17.45 -4.81
N GLY A 136 4.96 17.62 -3.60
CA GLY A 136 4.23 17.31 -2.36
C GLY A 136 3.01 18.21 -2.14
N MET A 137 3.06 19.50 -2.52
CA MET A 137 1.89 20.38 -2.47
C MET A 137 0.81 19.96 -3.48
N LYS A 138 1.21 19.61 -4.71
CA LYS A 138 0.29 19.10 -5.74
C LYS A 138 -0.38 17.81 -5.28
N ARG A 139 0.37 16.91 -4.65
CA ARG A 139 -0.13 15.63 -4.12
C ARG A 139 -1.15 15.84 -2.99
N ARG A 140 -0.86 16.75 -2.06
CA ARG A 140 -1.79 17.13 -0.99
C ARG A 140 -3.08 17.75 -1.55
N LEU A 141 -2.98 18.58 -2.58
CA LEU A 141 -4.15 19.13 -3.26
C LEU A 141 -4.96 18.02 -3.97
N ASN A 142 -4.28 17.04 -4.60
CA ASN A 142 -4.93 15.89 -5.22
C ASN A 142 -5.73 15.07 -4.19
N LEU A 143 -5.18 14.87 -2.99
CA LEU A 143 -5.89 14.22 -1.88
C LEU A 143 -7.15 14.99 -1.47
N CYS A 144 -7.07 16.33 -1.36
CA CYS A 144 -8.22 17.18 -1.06
C CYS A 144 -9.39 16.96 -2.02
N MET A 145 -9.12 16.83 -3.33
CA MET A 145 -10.17 16.64 -4.33
C MET A 145 -10.98 15.37 -4.08
N GLY A 146 -10.33 14.28 -3.65
CA GLY A 146 -11.00 13.04 -3.27
C GLY A 146 -11.84 13.15 -1.98
N LEU A 147 -11.57 14.15 -1.14
CA LEU A 147 -12.19 14.30 0.19
C LEU A 147 -13.32 15.36 0.24
N LEU A 148 -13.44 16.23 -0.78
CA LEU A 148 -14.32 17.39 -0.76
C LEU A 148 -15.77 17.10 -0.38
N HIS A 149 -16.33 16.01 -0.87
CA HIS A 149 -17.74 15.63 -0.68
C HIS A 149 -17.95 14.69 0.51
N ASN A 150 -16.95 14.57 1.39
CA ASN A 150 -16.96 13.73 2.58
C ASN A 150 -17.38 12.26 2.26
N PRO A 151 -16.58 11.55 1.44
CA PRO A 151 -16.94 10.22 0.96
C PRO A 151 -17.00 9.19 2.10
N ARG A 152 -17.87 8.19 1.95
CA ARG A 152 -17.89 7.03 2.86
C ARG A 152 -16.77 6.04 2.58
N VAL A 153 -16.25 6.05 1.36
CA VAL A 153 -15.15 5.19 0.90
C VAL A 153 -14.13 6.05 0.16
N LEU A 154 -12.87 5.95 0.54
CA LEU A 154 -11.75 6.62 -0.10
C LEU A 154 -10.80 5.59 -0.72
N LEU A 155 -10.56 5.70 -2.01
CA LEU A 155 -9.61 4.88 -2.75
C LEU A 155 -8.37 5.70 -3.06
N LEU A 156 -7.21 5.24 -2.59
CA LEU A 156 -5.93 5.92 -2.74
C LEU A 156 -4.97 5.03 -3.53
N ASP A 157 -4.60 5.46 -4.72
CA ASP A 157 -3.66 4.71 -5.55
C ASP A 157 -2.27 5.31 -5.45
N GLU A 158 -1.41 4.68 -4.66
CA GLU A 158 -0.02 5.07 -4.37
C GLU A 158 0.13 6.59 -4.07
N PRO A 159 -0.57 7.12 -3.05
CA PRO A 159 -0.69 8.57 -2.86
C PRO A 159 0.60 9.27 -2.42
N THR A 160 1.65 8.53 -2.10
CA THR A 160 2.92 9.05 -1.56
C THR A 160 4.11 8.87 -2.51
N VAL A 161 3.88 8.30 -3.68
CA VAL A 161 4.96 8.08 -4.65
C VAL A 161 5.51 9.41 -5.18
N GLY A 162 6.85 9.52 -5.18
CA GLY A 162 7.56 10.65 -5.79
C GLY A 162 7.52 11.95 -4.98
N ILE A 163 7.21 11.90 -3.68
CA ILE A 163 7.23 13.06 -2.79
C ILE A 163 8.27 12.91 -1.68
N ASP A 164 8.64 14.04 -1.08
CA ASP A 164 9.59 14.08 0.03
C ASP A 164 9.01 13.47 1.31
N PRO A 165 9.88 13.05 2.28
CA PRO A 165 9.43 12.39 3.51
C PRO A 165 8.43 13.21 4.34
N GLN A 166 8.58 14.55 4.38
CA GLN A 166 7.70 15.40 5.15
C GLN A 166 6.29 15.47 4.54
N ALA A 167 6.19 15.57 3.21
CA ALA A 167 4.91 15.53 2.50
C ALA A 167 4.23 14.16 2.64
N ARG A 168 5.02 13.06 2.64
CA ARG A 168 4.54 11.70 2.89
C ARG A 168 3.88 11.59 4.27
N LEU A 169 4.58 11.99 5.33
CA LEU A 169 4.02 11.95 6.70
C LEU A 169 2.70 12.71 6.81
N ASN A 170 2.63 13.89 6.21
CA ASN A 170 1.41 14.70 6.22
C ASN A 170 0.23 13.99 5.53
N ILE A 171 0.46 13.30 4.40
CA ILE A 171 -0.58 12.51 3.72
C ILE A 171 -1.05 11.37 4.62
N LEU A 172 -0.13 10.62 5.25
CA LEU A 172 -0.48 9.51 6.13
C LEU A 172 -1.31 9.99 7.34
N GLU A 173 -0.95 11.13 7.93
CA GLU A 173 -1.71 11.75 9.02
C GLU A 173 -3.15 12.10 8.59
N VAL A 174 -3.31 12.73 7.41
CA VAL A 174 -4.64 13.06 6.86
C VAL A 174 -5.46 11.79 6.62
N VAL A 175 -4.87 10.73 6.11
CA VAL A 175 -5.57 9.46 5.88
C VAL A 175 -6.03 8.85 7.20
N ARG A 176 -5.20 8.86 8.26
CA ARG A 176 -5.60 8.40 9.61
C ARG A 176 -6.75 9.22 10.17
N GLU A 177 -6.67 10.54 10.07
CA GLU A 177 -7.73 11.46 10.53
C GLU A 177 -9.07 11.17 9.86
N VAL A 178 -9.05 10.97 8.53
CA VAL A 178 -10.24 10.70 7.73
C VAL A 178 -10.85 9.33 8.08
N ALA A 179 -10.03 8.31 8.28
CA ALA A 179 -10.46 6.99 8.71
C ALA A 179 -11.04 7.01 10.14
N ALA A 180 -10.38 7.72 11.07
CA ALA A 180 -10.90 7.93 12.42
C ALA A 180 -12.26 8.66 12.43
N GLY A 181 -12.55 9.45 11.39
CA GLY A 181 -13.86 10.06 11.14
C GLY A 181 -14.91 9.09 10.57
N GLY A 182 -14.58 7.82 10.36
CA GLY A 182 -15.48 6.75 9.89
C GLY A 182 -15.46 6.49 8.39
N THR A 183 -14.57 7.13 7.63
CA THR A 183 -14.36 6.81 6.21
C THR A 183 -13.61 5.50 6.07
N THR A 184 -14.12 4.58 5.24
CA THR A 184 -13.43 3.35 4.87
C THR A 184 -12.36 3.65 3.83
N VAL A 185 -11.13 3.19 4.01
CA VAL A 185 -10.01 3.50 3.12
C VAL A 185 -9.45 2.24 2.48
N LEU A 186 -9.31 2.24 1.15
CA LEU A 186 -8.49 1.28 0.42
C LEU A 186 -7.24 2.01 -0.07
N TYR A 187 -6.09 1.61 0.47
CA TYR A 187 -4.79 2.23 0.26
C TYR A 187 -3.86 1.31 -0.50
N THR A 188 -3.43 1.68 -1.71
CA THR A 188 -2.42 0.88 -2.43
C THR A 188 -1.04 1.48 -2.20
N THR A 189 -0.05 0.62 -2.03
CA THR A 189 1.36 1.03 -1.91
C THR A 189 2.29 -0.13 -2.30
N HIS A 190 3.52 0.21 -2.62
CA HIS A 190 4.63 -0.74 -2.65
C HIS A 190 5.61 -0.49 -1.48
N TYR A 191 5.36 0.51 -0.63
CA TYR A 191 6.14 0.78 0.57
C TYR A 191 5.61 -0.02 1.77
N MET A 192 6.39 -0.99 2.23
CA MET A 192 6.00 -1.86 3.35
C MET A 192 5.81 -1.08 4.65
N ASP A 193 6.67 -0.09 4.89
CA ASP A 193 6.60 0.74 6.09
C ASP A 193 5.27 1.50 6.18
N GLU A 194 4.75 2.00 5.04
CA GLU A 194 3.43 2.65 5.01
C GLU A 194 2.31 1.68 5.35
N ALA A 195 2.35 0.49 4.74
CA ALA A 195 1.33 -0.53 5.01
C ALA A 195 1.34 -0.97 6.48
N GLN A 196 2.53 -1.15 7.07
CA GLN A 196 2.68 -1.51 8.50
C GLN A 196 2.19 -0.41 9.44
N GLU A 197 2.48 0.85 9.10
CA GLU A 197 2.19 1.99 9.95
C GLU A 197 0.73 2.44 9.88
N LEU A 198 0.09 2.27 8.71
CA LEU A 198 -1.21 2.87 8.41
C LEU A 198 -2.36 1.88 8.42
N CYS A 199 -2.16 0.64 7.96
CA CYS A 199 -3.26 -0.24 7.62
C CYS A 199 -3.64 -1.19 8.78
N ASP A 200 -4.94 -1.35 9.00
CA ASP A 200 -5.49 -2.31 9.97
C ASP A 200 -5.33 -3.75 9.47
N ARG A 201 -5.60 -3.96 8.16
CA ARG A 201 -5.37 -5.23 7.45
C ARG A 201 -4.74 -4.98 6.11
N ILE A 202 -3.97 -5.95 5.65
CA ILE A 202 -3.17 -5.84 4.43
C ILE A 202 -3.41 -7.08 3.57
N ALA A 203 -3.73 -6.86 2.30
CA ALA A 203 -3.64 -7.87 1.26
C ALA A 203 -2.30 -7.74 0.53
N ILE A 204 -1.57 -8.82 0.41
CA ILE A 204 -0.35 -8.88 -0.41
C ILE A 204 -0.75 -9.38 -1.80
N ILE A 205 -0.47 -8.57 -2.83
CA ILE A 205 -0.77 -8.90 -4.23
C ILE A 205 0.53 -9.02 -5.03
N ASP A 206 0.65 -10.08 -5.82
CA ASP A 206 1.74 -10.25 -6.80
C ASP A 206 1.21 -10.97 -8.04
N HIS A 207 1.73 -10.59 -9.21
CA HIS A 207 1.31 -11.16 -10.51
C HIS A 207 -0.21 -11.26 -10.70
N GLY A 208 -0.95 -10.24 -10.25
CA GLY A 208 -2.40 -10.15 -10.39
C GLY A 208 -3.19 -11.02 -9.41
N ARG A 209 -2.57 -11.68 -8.44
CA ARG A 209 -3.22 -12.57 -7.47
C ARG A 209 -2.99 -12.11 -6.03
N ILE A 210 -3.99 -12.25 -5.18
CA ILE A 210 -3.81 -12.09 -3.73
C ILE A 210 -3.10 -13.33 -3.20
N LEU A 211 -1.94 -13.12 -2.56
CA LEU A 211 -1.16 -14.16 -1.93
C LEU A 211 -1.68 -14.47 -0.52
N THR A 212 -2.00 -13.44 0.24
CA THR A 212 -2.52 -13.53 1.61
C THR A 212 -3.22 -12.23 2.01
N VAL A 213 -4.07 -12.32 3.04
CA VAL A 213 -4.76 -11.17 3.67
C VAL A 213 -4.78 -11.38 5.18
N GLY A 214 -4.46 -10.35 5.94
CA GLY A 214 -4.51 -10.39 7.41
C GLY A 214 -4.08 -9.10 8.05
N THR A 215 -4.13 -9.03 9.39
CA THR A 215 -3.47 -8.01 10.19
C THR A 215 -1.94 -8.17 10.09
N LEU A 216 -1.18 -7.14 10.46
CA LEU A 216 0.28 -7.25 10.50
C LEU A 216 0.73 -8.46 11.35
N GLU A 217 0.09 -8.67 12.50
CA GLU A 217 0.39 -9.79 13.39
C GLU A 217 0.09 -11.16 12.74
N GLU A 218 -1.06 -11.30 12.08
CA GLU A 218 -1.41 -12.53 11.36
C GLU A 218 -0.44 -12.82 10.21
N LEU A 219 -0.08 -11.79 9.44
CA LEU A 219 0.85 -11.91 8.32
C LEU A 219 2.26 -12.28 8.78
N THR A 220 2.75 -11.65 9.84
CA THR A 220 4.09 -11.97 10.38
C THR A 220 4.16 -13.38 10.95
N ARG A 221 3.07 -13.89 11.55
CA ARG A 221 2.97 -15.31 11.95
C ARG A 221 3.06 -16.28 10.77
N LEU A 222 2.55 -15.92 9.60
CA LEU A 222 2.67 -16.75 8.38
C LEU A 222 4.13 -16.90 7.91
N ALA A 223 4.95 -15.87 8.15
CA ALA A 223 6.40 -15.97 7.88
C ALA A 223 7.15 -16.87 8.87
N GLY A 224 6.43 -17.41 9.88
CA GLY A 224 6.96 -18.08 11.04
C GLY A 224 7.20 -17.06 12.16
N GLU A 225 6.98 -17.42 13.43
CA GLU A 225 7.36 -16.58 14.60
C GLU A 225 8.91 -16.46 14.71
N ALA A 226 9.58 -16.62 13.61
CA ALA A 226 11.00 -16.78 13.44
C ALA A 226 11.67 -15.40 13.40
N GLU A 227 12.64 -15.21 14.24
CA GLU A 227 13.56 -14.07 14.13
C GLU A 227 14.23 -14.09 12.76
N VAL A 228 14.26 -12.95 12.10
CA VAL A 228 14.91 -12.80 10.79
C VAL A 228 16.31 -12.26 11.01
N LEU A 229 17.29 -13.01 10.56
CA LEU A 229 18.70 -12.61 10.56
C LEU A 229 19.07 -12.12 9.16
N ARG A 230 19.55 -10.89 9.08
CA ARG A 230 20.25 -10.40 7.90
C ARG A 230 21.75 -10.46 8.17
N ILE A 231 22.45 -11.21 7.34
CA ILE A 231 23.88 -11.45 7.47
C ILE A 231 24.58 -10.86 6.25
N THR A 232 25.64 -10.10 6.47
CA THR A 232 26.56 -9.69 5.40
C THR A 232 27.85 -10.49 5.51
N GLY A 233 28.38 -10.93 4.38
CA GLY A 233 29.57 -11.76 4.35
C GLY A 233 29.98 -12.16 2.93
N ASN A 234 30.80 -13.19 2.81
CA ASN A 234 31.21 -13.74 1.53
C ASN A 234 30.40 -15.02 1.23
N PHE A 235 29.30 -14.84 0.50
CA PHE A 235 28.42 -15.93 0.08
C PHE A 235 28.55 -16.26 -1.42
N ASP A 236 29.55 -15.72 -2.11
CA ASP A 236 29.96 -16.14 -3.46
C ASP A 236 30.43 -17.61 -3.44
N ASP A 237 31.04 -18.06 -2.33
CA ASP A 237 31.45 -19.44 -2.17
C ASP A 237 30.22 -20.35 -1.91
N PRO A 238 29.93 -21.30 -2.83
CA PRO A 238 28.84 -22.27 -2.64
C PRO A 238 28.91 -23.03 -1.33
N ALA A 239 30.14 -23.30 -0.81
CA ALA A 239 30.32 -24.00 0.45
C ALA A 239 29.76 -23.21 1.64
N ASN A 240 29.85 -21.86 1.63
CA ASN A 240 29.30 -21.04 2.69
C ASN A 240 27.75 -21.01 2.64
N ARG A 241 27.17 -21.02 1.45
CA ARG A 241 25.70 -21.13 1.28
C ARG A 241 25.17 -22.49 1.75
N GLU A 242 25.90 -23.57 1.42
CA GLU A 242 25.53 -24.92 1.84
C GLU A 242 25.60 -25.07 3.38
N ARG A 243 26.62 -24.49 4.01
CA ARG A 243 26.75 -24.47 5.47
C ARG A 243 25.61 -23.69 6.15
N LEU A 244 25.24 -22.51 5.63
CA LEU A 244 24.08 -21.77 6.15
C LEU A 244 22.80 -22.60 6.07
N SER A 245 22.60 -23.30 4.96
CA SER A 245 21.43 -24.15 4.74
C SER A 245 21.43 -25.42 5.59
N ALA A 246 22.57 -25.83 6.10
CA ALA A 246 22.73 -27.01 6.96
C ALA A 246 22.53 -26.72 8.47
N LEU A 247 22.37 -25.43 8.85
CA LEU A 247 22.13 -25.06 10.24
C LEU A 247 20.73 -25.53 10.68
N ASP A 248 20.69 -26.23 11.81
CA ASP A 248 19.44 -26.75 12.37
C ASP A 248 18.57 -25.61 12.88
N GLY A 249 17.26 -25.62 12.52
CA GLY A 249 16.31 -24.57 12.87
C GLY A 249 16.50 -23.27 12.10
N VAL A 250 17.24 -23.29 10.98
CA VAL A 250 17.45 -22.14 10.10
C VAL A 250 16.91 -22.43 8.70
N ARG A 251 16.13 -21.49 8.17
CA ARG A 251 15.71 -21.49 6.76
C ARG A 251 16.36 -20.30 6.03
N VAL A 252 17.06 -20.56 4.95
CA VAL A 252 17.58 -19.51 4.07
C VAL A 252 16.43 -18.97 3.22
N LEU A 253 16.01 -17.72 3.47
CA LEU A 253 14.96 -17.04 2.71
C LEU A 253 15.54 -16.47 1.40
N LYS A 254 16.75 -15.91 1.47
CA LYS A 254 17.48 -15.35 0.34
C LYS A 254 18.98 -15.47 0.62
N ALA A 255 19.77 -15.74 -0.41
CA ALA A 255 21.22 -15.56 -0.38
C ALA A 255 21.70 -15.04 -1.74
N ASP A 256 22.40 -13.94 -1.72
CA ASP A 256 23.19 -13.42 -2.86
C ASP A 256 24.69 -13.42 -2.46
N ASP A 257 25.53 -12.81 -3.28
CA ASP A 257 26.99 -12.89 -3.11
C ASP A 257 27.51 -12.25 -1.82
N ARG A 258 26.76 -11.27 -1.26
CA ARG A 258 27.18 -10.48 -0.10
C ARG A 258 26.19 -10.49 1.05
N ILE A 259 24.93 -10.88 0.83
CA ILE A 259 23.87 -10.80 1.82
C ILE A 259 23.11 -12.11 1.84
N ALA A 260 22.91 -12.66 3.05
CA ALA A 260 21.97 -13.74 3.29
C ALA A 260 20.89 -13.29 4.29
N VAL A 261 19.64 -13.68 4.02
CA VAL A 261 18.49 -13.46 4.90
C VAL A 261 18.00 -14.83 5.35
N LEU A 262 18.04 -15.03 6.66
CA LEU A 262 17.70 -16.30 7.30
C LEU A 262 16.48 -16.11 8.20
N SER A 263 15.66 -17.12 8.30
CA SER A 263 14.59 -17.25 9.29
C SER A 263 15.00 -18.30 10.31
N VAL A 264 14.88 -17.98 11.60
CA VAL A 264 15.17 -18.91 12.71
C VAL A 264 13.85 -19.41 13.27
N ASP A 265 13.60 -20.71 13.21
CA ASP A 265 12.34 -21.31 13.63
C ASP A 265 12.11 -21.14 15.15
N ALA A 266 10.93 -20.63 15.54
CA ALA A 266 10.55 -20.40 16.93
C ALA A 266 10.57 -21.68 17.81
N GLY A 267 10.39 -22.85 17.21
CA GLY A 267 10.47 -24.17 17.86
C GLY A 267 11.86 -24.84 17.80
N GLY A 268 12.84 -24.18 17.19
CA GLY A 268 14.19 -24.66 17.01
C GLY A 268 15.10 -24.37 18.21
N PRO A 269 16.44 -24.51 18.03
CA PRO A 269 17.43 -24.30 19.10
C PRO A 269 17.50 -22.85 19.61
N GLY A 270 16.81 -21.92 18.95
CA GLY A 270 16.76 -20.51 19.29
C GLY A 270 18.00 -19.73 18.84
N LEU A 271 17.83 -18.39 18.72
CA LEU A 271 18.84 -17.48 18.20
C LEU A 271 20.21 -17.61 18.94
N LEU A 272 20.18 -17.71 20.27
CA LEU A 272 21.40 -17.80 21.08
C LEU A 272 22.24 -19.03 20.79
N ALA A 273 21.63 -20.14 20.34
CA ALA A 273 22.33 -21.36 19.97
C ALA A 273 22.87 -21.32 18.53
N ILE A 274 22.21 -20.52 17.67
CA ILE A 274 22.55 -20.43 16.24
C ILE A 274 23.62 -19.36 15.98
N LEU A 275 23.55 -18.21 16.68
CA LEU A 275 24.50 -17.10 16.49
C LEU A 275 25.98 -17.52 16.55
N PRO A 276 26.46 -18.34 17.52
CA PRO A 276 27.84 -18.78 17.53
C PRO A 276 28.25 -19.60 16.30
N GLN A 277 27.32 -20.34 15.71
CA GLN A 277 27.56 -21.12 14.49
C GLN A 277 27.65 -20.22 13.25
N ILE A 278 26.80 -19.17 13.19
CA ILE A 278 26.81 -18.16 12.12
C ILE A 278 28.08 -17.30 12.19
N LEU A 279 28.51 -16.93 13.41
CA LEU A 279 29.70 -16.12 13.63
C LEU A 279 31.01 -16.91 13.58
N ALA A 280 30.95 -18.20 13.24
CA ALA A 280 32.15 -19.02 13.08
C ALA A 280 33.06 -18.45 11.99
N PRO A 281 34.38 -18.34 12.22
CA PRO A 281 35.32 -17.66 11.30
C PRO A 281 35.33 -18.22 9.87
N ASP A 282 34.94 -19.49 9.73
CA ASP A 282 34.91 -20.21 8.46
C ASP A 282 33.70 -19.94 7.58
N LEU A 283 32.71 -19.20 8.09
CA LEU A 283 31.54 -18.74 7.30
C LEU A 283 31.74 -17.38 6.62
N GLY A 284 32.81 -16.66 6.95
CA GLY A 284 33.13 -15.38 6.32
C GLY A 284 32.05 -14.30 6.53
N VAL A 285 31.45 -14.29 7.72
CA VAL A 285 30.41 -13.32 8.09
C VAL A 285 31.09 -12.03 8.60
N ASP A 286 30.69 -10.90 8.02
CA ASP A 286 31.20 -9.57 8.37
C ASP A 286 30.30 -8.88 9.42
N ASP A 287 28.95 -9.03 9.28
CA ASP A 287 27.97 -8.39 10.16
C ASP A 287 26.69 -9.24 10.26
N VAL A 288 25.99 -9.15 11.39
CA VAL A 288 24.70 -9.81 11.65
C VAL A 288 23.75 -8.81 12.28
N SER A 289 22.61 -8.59 11.63
CA SER A 289 21.51 -7.82 12.19
C SER A 289 20.29 -8.70 12.44
N ILE A 290 19.70 -8.55 13.62
CA ILE A 290 18.48 -9.24 14.02
C ILE A 290 17.32 -8.31 13.73
N GLN A 291 16.35 -8.78 12.95
CA GLN A 291 15.14 -8.06 12.64
C GLN A 291 13.92 -8.82 13.17
N GLN A 292 12.99 -8.12 13.78
CA GLN A 292 11.69 -8.71 14.05
C GLN A 292 10.99 -9.03 12.74
N PRO A 293 10.17 -10.09 12.70
CA PRO A 293 9.34 -10.39 11.54
C PRO A 293 8.56 -9.15 11.10
N ASN A 294 8.66 -8.81 9.83
CA ASN A 294 8.01 -7.65 9.23
C ASN A 294 7.41 -8.03 7.86
N LEU A 295 6.69 -7.10 7.23
CA LEU A 295 6.09 -7.38 5.92
C LEU A 295 7.12 -7.77 4.84
N GLN A 296 8.37 -7.32 4.97
CA GLN A 296 9.44 -7.70 4.04
C GLN A 296 9.77 -9.19 4.16
N SER A 297 9.88 -9.70 5.40
CA SER A 297 10.10 -11.13 5.61
C SER A 297 8.93 -11.98 5.14
N VAL A 298 7.68 -11.49 5.35
CA VAL A 298 6.47 -12.14 4.83
C VAL A 298 6.49 -12.21 3.30
N PHE A 299 6.77 -11.09 2.64
CA PHE A 299 6.79 -11.02 1.19
C PHE A 299 7.86 -11.94 0.59
N ILE A 300 9.07 -11.94 1.17
CA ILE A 300 10.16 -12.82 0.74
C ILE A 300 9.78 -14.30 0.93
N SER A 301 9.15 -14.64 2.07
CA SER A 301 8.74 -16.04 2.34
C SER A 301 7.69 -16.54 1.34
N LEU A 302 6.78 -15.65 0.87
CA LEU A 302 5.72 -16.00 -0.06
C LEU A 302 6.19 -16.03 -1.52
N THR A 303 7.12 -15.16 -1.90
CA THR A 303 7.52 -14.95 -3.31
C THR A 303 8.92 -15.42 -3.64
N GLY A 304 9.76 -15.65 -2.61
CA GLY A 304 11.20 -15.93 -2.77
C GLY A 304 12.02 -14.74 -3.27
N LYS A 305 11.43 -13.53 -3.30
CA LYS A 305 12.06 -12.30 -3.84
C LYS A 305 11.79 -11.12 -2.91
N GLU A 306 12.71 -10.16 -2.88
CA GLU A 306 12.41 -8.85 -2.30
C GLU A 306 11.42 -8.07 -3.17
N LEU A 307 10.65 -7.20 -2.54
CA LEU A 307 9.80 -6.25 -3.25
C LEU A 307 10.73 -5.38 -4.13
N ARG A 308 10.50 -5.38 -5.43
CA ARG A 308 11.26 -4.55 -6.36
C ARG A 308 10.66 -3.14 -6.36
N ASP A 309 11.50 -2.16 -6.16
CA ASP A 309 11.19 -0.73 -6.32
C ASP A 309 10.71 -0.38 -7.73
#